data_83b4c748f57278bab6da46915ea46ec0
#
_entry.id   83b4c748f57278bab6da46915ea46ec0
#
_cell.length_a   1.000
_cell.length_b   1.000
_cell.length_c   1.000
_cell.angle_alpha   90.00
_cell.angle_beta   90.00
_cell.angle_gamma   90.00
#
_symmetry.space_group_name_H-M   'P 1'
#
loop_
_entity.id
_entity.type
_entity.pdbx_description
1 polymer ?
#
loop_
_entity_poly.entity_id
_entity_poly.type
_entity_poly.pdbx_seq_one_letter_code
_entity_poly.pdbx_strand_id
1 'polypeptide(L)'
;MSGQQVEWLVLVDDHDNELGLDTRENCHKGTGRRHRAFVVFLFDKDGRMLLQRRSLKKKLWPAFWDLSVTSHVYKSETYEAAGIRRSMQELNLKVKSLERKLDYTYFAKFGDYCENEFCVLLTGDIDGAPAPNPDEIMETRFMTMDELAKDMAKNPGSYTPWFKIAFEMYAKPR
;
A
#
# COMPACT_ATOMS: atom_id res chain seq x y z
N MET A 1 -21.61 -22.02 4.23
CA MET A 1 -21.38 -20.71 4.86
C MET A 1 -19.88 -20.55 5.03
N SER A 2 -19.22 -19.82 4.12
CA SER A 2 -17.80 -19.54 4.24
C SER A 2 -17.64 -18.49 5.35
N GLY A 3 -17.23 -18.92 6.54
CA GLY A 3 -16.89 -18.01 7.62
C GLY A 3 -15.79 -17.08 7.13
N GLN A 4 -16.07 -15.76 7.05
CA GLN A 4 -15.04 -14.77 6.78
C GLN A 4 -13.98 -14.89 7.89
N GLN A 5 -12.77 -15.31 7.53
CA GLN A 5 -11.67 -15.41 8.46
C GLN A 5 -11.37 -13.99 8.97
N VAL A 6 -11.43 -13.81 10.28
CA VAL A 6 -11.14 -12.50 10.91
C VAL A 6 -9.67 -12.15 10.68
N GLU A 7 -9.43 -11.03 10.04
CA GLU A 7 -8.07 -10.52 9.81
C GLU A 7 -7.63 -9.70 11.04
N TRP A 8 -6.51 -10.12 11.67
CA TRP A 8 -5.90 -9.47 12.83
C TRP A 8 -4.71 -8.64 12.42
N LEU A 9 -4.68 -7.37 12.82
CA LEU A 9 -3.62 -6.41 12.52
C LEU A 9 -2.78 -6.12 13.76
N VAL A 10 -1.51 -5.85 13.56
CA VAL A 10 -0.56 -5.51 14.62
C VAL A 10 -0.70 -4.04 14.98
N LEU A 11 -1.12 -3.76 16.22
CA LEU A 11 -1.21 -2.41 16.76
C LEU A 11 0.18 -1.93 17.18
N VAL A 12 0.47 -0.67 16.90
CA VAL A 12 1.77 -0.06 17.21
C VAL A 12 1.64 1.38 17.71
N ASP A 13 2.71 1.84 18.37
CA ASP A 13 2.91 3.25 18.68
C ASP A 13 3.58 4.03 17.52
N ASP A 14 4.00 5.28 17.77
CA ASP A 14 4.67 6.16 16.79
C ASP A 14 6.08 5.70 16.40
N HIS A 15 6.62 4.71 17.12
CA HIS A 15 7.97 4.16 16.95
C HIS A 15 7.97 2.70 16.49
N ASP A 16 6.82 2.19 16.01
CA ASP A 16 6.64 0.80 15.57
C ASP A 16 6.78 -0.25 16.71
N ASN A 17 6.68 0.14 17.96
CA ASN A 17 6.62 -0.82 19.06
C ASN A 17 5.26 -1.50 19.10
N GLU A 18 5.25 -2.84 19.14
CA GLU A 18 4.01 -3.63 19.17
C GLU A 18 3.24 -3.39 20.48
N LEU A 19 1.97 -3.01 20.37
CA LEU A 19 1.05 -2.77 21.48
C LEU A 19 0.02 -3.91 21.64
N GLY A 20 -0.11 -4.81 20.66
CA GLY A 20 -1.07 -5.90 20.66
C GLY A 20 -1.69 -6.14 19.28
N LEU A 21 -2.88 -6.75 19.29
CA LEU A 21 -3.61 -7.07 18.07
C LEU A 21 -5.04 -6.53 18.16
N ASP A 22 -5.60 -6.15 17.02
CA ASP A 22 -7.03 -5.91 16.88
C ASP A 22 -7.52 -6.34 15.49
N THR A 23 -8.84 -6.45 15.35
CA THR A 23 -9.42 -6.81 14.06
C THR A 23 -9.26 -5.68 13.05
N ARG A 24 -9.14 -6.04 11.78
CA ARG A 24 -9.11 -5.06 10.69
C ARG A 24 -10.28 -4.09 10.76
N GLU A 25 -11.49 -4.57 11.12
CA GLU A 25 -12.67 -3.71 11.22
C GLU A 25 -12.48 -2.62 12.27
N ASN A 26 -12.02 -2.97 13.47
CA ASN A 26 -11.79 -2.01 14.55
C ASN A 26 -10.66 -1.03 14.22
N CYS A 27 -9.61 -1.50 13.52
CA CYS A 27 -8.50 -0.65 13.10
C CYS A 27 -8.91 0.44 12.09
N HIS A 28 -9.98 0.21 11.32
CA HIS A 28 -10.40 1.13 10.25
C HIS A 28 -11.70 1.87 10.53
N LYS A 29 -12.42 1.59 11.63
CA LYS A 29 -13.71 2.22 11.94
C LYS A 29 -13.55 3.47 12.79
N GLY A 30 -14.29 4.54 12.46
CA GLY A 30 -14.31 5.78 13.23
C GLY A 30 -12.98 6.54 13.18
N THR A 31 -12.27 6.63 14.31
CA THR A 31 -10.91 7.19 14.42
C THR A 31 -9.83 6.15 14.22
N GLY A 32 -10.22 4.87 14.12
CA GLY A 32 -9.34 3.74 13.94
C GLY A 32 -8.32 3.53 15.06
N ARG A 33 -7.50 2.50 14.88
CA ARG A 33 -6.36 2.21 15.77
C ARG A 33 -5.10 2.13 14.93
N ARG A 34 -4.01 2.73 15.40
CA ARG A 34 -2.74 2.69 14.65
C ARG A 34 -2.22 1.28 14.56
N HIS A 35 -1.93 0.85 13.33
CA HIS A 35 -1.48 -0.49 13.02
C HIS A 35 -0.41 -0.49 11.94
N ARG A 36 0.32 -1.61 11.81
CA ARG A 36 1.37 -1.79 10.83
C ARG A 36 0.82 -1.92 9.42
N ALA A 37 1.36 -1.09 8.53
CA ALA A 37 1.11 -1.15 7.10
C ALA A 37 2.39 -0.96 6.30
N PHE A 38 2.32 -1.28 5.02
CA PHE A 38 3.41 -1.03 4.09
C PHE A 38 2.88 -0.61 2.72
N VAL A 39 3.74 0.08 2.01
CA VAL A 39 3.57 0.43 0.60
C VAL A 39 4.80 -0.02 -0.17
N VAL A 40 4.62 -0.48 -1.41
CA VAL A 40 5.71 -0.96 -2.27
C VAL A 40 5.71 -0.20 -3.58
N PHE A 41 6.85 0.36 -3.96
CA PHE A 41 7.13 0.86 -5.29
C PHE A 41 7.89 -0.23 -6.06
N LEU A 42 7.27 -0.79 -7.10
CA LEU A 42 7.89 -1.78 -7.98
C LEU A 42 8.27 -1.12 -9.29
N PHE A 43 9.53 -1.31 -9.69
CA PHE A 43 10.08 -0.72 -10.90
C PHE A 43 10.37 -1.80 -11.93
N ASP A 44 10.08 -1.50 -13.19
CA ASP A 44 10.51 -2.32 -14.32
C ASP A 44 11.96 -2.01 -14.71
N LYS A 45 12.49 -2.78 -15.66
CA LYS A 45 13.85 -2.62 -16.20
C LYS A 45 14.14 -1.24 -16.80
N ASP A 46 13.11 -0.50 -17.19
CA ASP A 46 13.22 0.84 -17.77
C ASP A 46 13.08 1.93 -16.69
N GLY A 47 13.03 1.55 -15.39
CA GLY A 47 12.89 2.46 -14.26
C GLY A 47 11.50 3.08 -14.12
N ARG A 48 10.48 2.50 -14.78
CA ARG A 48 9.10 2.95 -14.65
C ARG A 48 8.42 2.25 -13.48
N MET A 49 7.73 3.02 -12.67
CA MET A 49 6.97 2.51 -11.54
C MET A 49 5.66 1.88 -12.01
N LEU A 50 5.36 0.69 -11.50
CA LEU A 50 4.05 0.05 -11.65
C LEU A 50 3.04 0.71 -10.71
N LEU A 51 1.94 1.21 -11.27
CA LEU A 51 0.79 1.72 -10.53
C LEU A 51 -0.40 0.78 -10.70
N GLN A 52 -1.27 0.78 -9.69
CA GLN A 52 -2.55 0.09 -9.74
C GLN A 52 -3.71 1.07 -9.57
N ARG A 53 -4.83 0.77 -10.21
CA ARG A 53 -6.11 1.40 -9.93
C ARG A 53 -6.95 0.45 -9.07
N ARG A 54 -7.33 0.92 -7.91
CA ARG A 54 -8.04 0.11 -6.91
C ARG A 54 -9.38 -0.37 -7.45
N SER A 55 -9.71 -1.64 -7.19
CA SER A 55 -11.00 -2.21 -7.58
C SER A 55 -12.18 -1.44 -6.94
N LEU A 56 -13.31 -1.39 -7.63
CA LEU A 56 -14.57 -0.87 -7.09
C LEU A 56 -15.10 -1.67 -5.89
N LYS A 57 -14.58 -2.89 -5.66
CA LYS A 57 -14.92 -3.73 -4.51
C LYS A 57 -14.23 -3.29 -3.21
N LYS A 58 -13.23 -2.40 -3.29
CA LYS A 58 -12.54 -1.87 -2.11
C LYS A 58 -13.48 -0.94 -1.32
N LYS A 59 -13.57 -1.14 -0.01
CA LYS A 59 -14.37 -0.28 0.90
C LYS A 59 -13.80 1.13 1.02
N LEU A 60 -12.47 1.25 0.97
CA LEU A 60 -11.74 2.50 1.13
C LEU A 60 -11.09 2.89 -0.20
N TRP A 61 -11.33 4.13 -0.62
CA TRP A 61 -10.82 4.72 -1.87
C TRP A 61 -10.97 3.81 -3.10
N PRO A 62 -12.19 3.33 -3.44
CA PRO A 62 -12.41 2.57 -4.68
C PRO A 62 -12.12 3.43 -5.91
N ALA A 63 -11.58 2.84 -6.96
CA ALA A 63 -11.25 3.45 -8.24
C ALA A 63 -10.14 4.53 -8.19
N PHE A 64 -9.50 4.78 -7.04
CA PHE A 64 -8.34 5.66 -6.96
C PHE A 64 -7.09 4.97 -7.52
N TRP A 65 -6.20 5.78 -8.09
CA TRP A 65 -4.86 5.34 -8.39
C TRP A 65 -4.04 5.18 -7.11
N ASP A 66 -3.26 4.12 -7.08
CA ASP A 66 -2.42 3.74 -5.96
C ASP A 66 -1.04 3.29 -6.47
N LEU A 67 -0.09 3.20 -5.55
CA LEU A 67 1.23 2.62 -5.79
C LEU A 67 1.12 1.11 -6.14
N SER A 68 2.26 0.45 -6.32
CA SER A 68 2.25 -0.93 -6.83
C SER A 68 1.52 -1.92 -5.92
N VAL A 69 1.80 -1.88 -4.61
CA VAL A 69 1.17 -2.77 -3.61
C VAL A 69 1.06 -2.05 -2.27
N THR A 70 -0.09 -2.14 -1.60
CA THR A 70 -0.29 -1.64 -0.23
C THR A 70 -1.11 -2.61 0.58
N SER A 71 -0.71 -2.89 1.81
CA SER A 71 -1.44 -3.77 2.72
C SER A 71 -0.87 -3.73 4.14
N HIS A 72 -1.31 -4.67 4.97
CA HIS A 72 -0.93 -4.81 6.37
C HIS A 72 0.10 -5.91 6.58
N VAL A 73 0.89 -5.74 7.65
CA VAL A 73 1.83 -6.74 8.15
C VAL A 73 1.11 -7.62 9.18
N TYR A 74 1.14 -8.93 9.00
CA TYR A 74 0.59 -9.85 9.97
C TYR A 74 1.57 -10.12 11.12
N LYS A 75 1.05 -10.63 12.22
CA LYS A 75 1.90 -11.01 13.35
C LYS A 75 3.01 -11.97 12.91
N SER A 76 4.22 -11.68 13.33
CA SER A 76 5.45 -12.45 13.00
C SER A 76 5.94 -12.36 11.55
N GLU A 77 5.32 -11.53 10.71
CA GLU A 77 5.90 -11.17 9.41
C GLU A 77 6.87 -9.99 9.53
N THR A 78 7.88 -9.94 8.66
CA THR A 78 8.61 -8.71 8.37
C THR A 78 7.86 -7.89 7.33
N TYR A 79 8.16 -6.60 7.20
CA TYR A 79 7.57 -5.74 6.17
C TYR A 79 7.87 -6.25 4.76
N GLU A 80 9.10 -6.72 4.53
CA GLU A 80 9.55 -7.26 3.25
C GLU A 80 8.80 -8.55 2.90
N ALA A 81 8.65 -9.47 3.86
CA ALA A 81 7.91 -10.72 3.66
C ALA A 81 6.43 -10.45 3.32
N ALA A 82 5.80 -9.52 4.04
CA ALA A 82 4.44 -9.08 3.78
C ALA A 82 4.29 -8.46 2.38
N GLY A 83 5.24 -7.60 1.98
CA GLY A 83 5.28 -6.98 0.65
C GLY A 83 5.41 -8.01 -0.47
N ILE A 84 6.32 -8.98 -0.34
CA ILE A 84 6.49 -10.07 -1.31
C ILE A 84 5.22 -10.92 -1.41
N ARG A 85 4.64 -11.31 -0.27
CA ARG A 85 3.37 -12.06 -0.22
C ARG A 85 2.25 -11.34 -0.97
N ARG A 86 2.08 -10.05 -0.73
CA ARG A 86 1.00 -9.27 -1.36
C ARG A 86 1.26 -8.99 -2.84
N SER A 87 2.50 -8.80 -3.26
CA SER A 87 2.86 -8.68 -4.69
C SER A 87 2.43 -9.92 -5.47
N MET A 88 2.60 -11.11 -4.89
CA MET A 88 2.11 -12.34 -5.49
C MET A 88 0.58 -12.42 -5.49
N GLN A 89 -0.09 -12.05 -4.39
CA GLN A 89 -1.55 -12.17 -4.26
C GLN A 89 -2.32 -11.16 -5.13
N GLU A 90 -1.82 -9.92 -5.25
CA GLU A 90 -2.51 -8.85 -5.95
C GLU A 90 -2.14 -8.77 -7.44
N LEU A 91 -0.87 -9.05 -7.78
CA LEU A 91 -0.30 -8.82 -9.11
C LEU A 91 0.24 -10.07 -9.80
N ASN A 92 0.27 -11.22 -9.08
CA ASN A 92 0.93 -12.46 -9.52
C ASN A 92 2.40 -12.24 -9.93
N LEU A 93 3.09 -11.32 -9.24
CA LEU A 93 4.48 -10.99 -9.47
C LEU A 93 5.38 -11.63 -8.41
N LYS A 94 6.42 -12.34 -8.89
CA LYS A 94 7.50 -12.88 -8.06
C LYS A 94 8.55 -11.80 -7.83
N VAL A 95 8.46 -11.10 -6.71
CA VAL A 95 9.48 -10.13 -6.29
C VAL A 95 10.56 -10.87 -5.52
N LYS A 96 11.83 -10.73 -5.92
CA LYS A 96 12.97 -11.45 -5.31
C LYS A 96 13.34 -10.89 -3.94
N SER A 97 13.35 -9.57 -3.84
CA SER A 97 13.68 -8.85 -2.61
C SER A 97 13.03 -7.47 -2.62
N LEU A 98 12.79 -6.95 -1.42
CA LEU A 98 12.34 -5.58 -1.20
C LEU A 98 13.32 -4.89 -0.28
N GLU A 99 13.55 -3.60 -0.50
CA GLU A 99 14.43 -2.75 0.30
C GLU A 99 13.60 -1.69 1.03
N ARG A 100 13.75 -1.60 2.37
CA ARG A 100 13.15 -0.53 3.17
C ARG A 100 13.82 0.80 2.87
N LYS A 101 13.03 1.82 2.53
CA LYS A 101 13.52 3.16 2.18
C LYS A 101 13.24 4.19 3.26
N LEU A 102 12.04 4.22 3.79
CA LEU A 102 11.61 5.16 4.82
C LEU A 102 10.35 4.64 5.53
N ASP A 103 10.00 5.27 6.61
CA ASP A 103 8.77 5.05 7.35
C ASP A 103 8.11 6.39 7.70
N TYR A 104 6.80 6.34 7.89
CA TYR A 104 5.98 7.50 8.24
C TYR A 104 4.68 7.06 8.91
N THR A 105 4.10 7.96 9.68
CA THR A 105 2.74 7.80 10.20
C THR A 105 1.79 8.69 9.43
N TYR A 106 0.58 8.22 9.21
CA TYR A 106 -0.48 9.05 8.63
C TYR A 106 -1.85 8.66 9.14
N PHE A 107 -2.76 9.62 8.99
CA PHE A 107 -4.19 9.44 9.22
C PHE A 107 -4.96 10.00 8.02
N ALA A 108 -5.89 9.20 7.49
CA ALA A 108 -6.78 9.64 6.42
C ALA A 108 -8.20 9.12 6.66
N LYS A 109 -9.20 9.98 6.50
CA LYS A 109 -10.60 9.63 6.70
C LYS A 109 -11.32 9.41 5.39
N PHE A 110 -12.21 8.40 5.34
CA PHE A 110 -13.05 8.09 4.20
C PHE A 110 -14.45 7.66 4.69
N GLY A 111 -15.41 8.58 4.71
CA GLY A 111 -16.74 8.35 5.28
C GLY A 111 -16.64 7.98 6.78
N ASP A 112 -17.21 6.84 7.15
CA ASP A 112 -17.18 6.31 8.52
C ASP A 112 -15.93 5.50 8.83
N TYR A 113 -15.01 5.36 7.86
CA TYR A 113 -13.77 4.60 7.96
C TYR A 113 -12.55 5.52 7.92
N CYS A 114 -11.41 4.97 8.30
CA CYS A 114 -10.13 5.68 8.23
C CYS A 114 -8.97 4.71 7.99
N GLU A 115 -7.84 5.28 7.57
CA GLU A 115 -6.52 4.69 7.71
C GLU A 115 -5.79 5.42 8.85
N ASN A 116 -5.24 4.66 9.79
CA ASN A 116 -4.39 5.17 10.88
C ASN A 116 -3.21 4.22 11.00
N GLU A 117 -2.11 4.56 10.31
CA GLU A 117 -1.05 3.61 10.06
C GLU A 117 0.33 4.14 10.43
N PHE A 118 1.16 3.22 10.95
CA PHE A 118 2.60 3.28 10.83
C PHE A 118 2.97 2.53 9.56
N CYS A 119 3.43 3.25 8.56
CA CYS A 119 3.61 2.75 7.20
C CYS A 119 5.09 2.74 6.80
N VAL A 120 5.57 1.62 6.25
CA VAL A 120 6.92 1.49 5.71
C VAL A 120 6.88 1.48 4.19
N LEU A 121 7.68 2.33 3.55
CA LEU A 121 7.92 2.29 2.12
C LEU A 121 9.02 1.31 1.78
N LEU A 122 8.69 0.36 0.93
CA LEU A 122 9.59 -0.62 0.33
C LEU A 122 9.75 -0.35 -1.16
N THR A 123 10.90 -0.68 -1.73
CA THR A 123 11.13 -0.67 -3.17
C THR A 123 11.65 -2.01 -3.65
N GLY A 124 11.36 -2.36 -4.89
CA GLY A 124 11.88 -3.56 -5.53
C GLY A 124 11.76 -3.52 -7.05
N ASP A 125 12.51 -4.39 -7.70
CA ASP A 125 12.49 -4.54 -9.16
C ASP A 125 11.64 -5.74 -9.57
N ILE A 126 11.03 -5.65 -10.73
CA ILE A 126 10.23 -6.72 -11.31
C ILE A 126 10.69 -7.07 -12.73
N ASP A 127 10.71 -8.39 -12.98
CA ASP A 127 10.94 -8.99 -14.29
C ASP A 127 9.64 -9.67 -14.73
N GLY A 128 8.76 -8.99 -15.44
CA GLY A 128 7.55 -9.60 -15.94
C GLY A 128 6.34 -8.67 -15.98
N ALA A 129 5.30 -9.13 -16.63
CA ALA A 129 4.04 -8.39 -16.71
C ALA A 129 3.16 -8.72 -15.49
N PRO A 130 2.52 -7.72 -14.87
CA PRO A 130 1.55 -7.98 -13.82
C PRO A 130 0.32 -8.70 -14.37
N ALA A 131 -0.21 -9.65 -13.60
CA ALA A 131 -1.51 -10.27 -13.84
C ALA A 131 -2.41 -9.96 -12.62
N PRO A 132 -3.07 -8.80 -12.61
CA PRO A 132 -3.76 -8.29 -11.44
C PRO A 132 -4.98 -9.14 -11.06
N ASN A 133 -5.17 -9.35 -9.76
CA ASN A 133 -6.39 -9.92 -9.21
C ASN A 133 -7.53 -8.89 -9.33
N PRO A 134 -8.61 -9.16 -10.08
CA PRO A 134 -9.69 -8.20 -10.33
C PRO A 134 -10.51 -7.84 -9.09
N ASP A 135 -10.42 -8.61 -8.02
CA ASP A 135 -11.05 -8.27 -6.74
C ASP A 135 -10.28 -7.16 -6.01
N GLU A 136 -8.99 -6.99 -6.32
CA GLU A 136 -8.12 -5.99 -5.71
C GLU A 136 -7.86 -4.80 -6.64
N ILE A 137 -7.64 -5.07 -7.93
CA ILE A 137 -7.11 -4.12 -8.92
C ILE A 137 -7.94 -4.18 -10.19
N MET A 138 -8.41 -3.03 -10.68
CA MET A 138 -9.17 -2.93 -11.92
C MET A 138 -8.32 -2.56 -13.13
N GLU A 139 -7.15 -1.93 -12.91
CA GLU A 139 -6.27 -1.44 -13.98
C GLU A 139 -4.84 -1.30 -13.44
N THR A 140 -3.84 -1.52 -14.30
CA THR A 140 -2.42 -1.24 -14.00
C THR A 140 -1.81 -0.39 -15.10
N ARG A 141 -0.81 0.43 -14.76
CA ARG A 141 0.00 1.18 -15.73
C ARG A 141 1.42 1.40 -15.22
N PHE A 142 2.36 1.59 -16.15
CA PHE A 142 3.73 1.99 -15.82
C PHE A 142 3.92 3.48 -16.13
N MET A 143 4.60 4.19 -15.23
CA MET A 143 4.95 5.59 -15.39
C MET A 143 6.36 5.85 -14.89
N THR A 144 7.08 6.76 -15.56
CA THR A 144 8.31 7.33 -14.98
C THR A 144 7.95 8.21 -13.78
N MET A 145 8.92 8.47 -12.88
CA MET A 145 8.70 9.33 -11.73
C MET A 145 8.31 10.76 -12.15
N ASP A 146 8.86 11.26 -13.26
CA ASP A 146 8.52 12.59 -13.80
C ASP A 146 7.11 12.66 -14.38
N GLU A 147 6.67 11.63 -15.10
CA GLU A 147 5.29 11.54 -15.58
C GLU A 147 4.30 11.49 -14.42
N LEU A 148 4.62 10.67 -13.41
CA LEU A 148 3.80 10.54 -12.21
C LEU A 148 3.70 11.85 -11.42
N ALA A 149 4.81 12.57 -11.25
CA ALA A 149 4.82 13.88 -10.60
C ALA A 149 3.90 14.88 -11.31
N LYS A 150 3.97 14.94 -12.64
CA LYS A 150 3.12 15.81 -13.47
C LYS A 150 1.65 15.42 -13.39
N ASP A 151 1.35 14.13 -13.44
CA ASP A 151 -0.03 13.64 -13.37
C ASP A 151 -0.64 13.86 -11.96
N MET A 152 0.10 13.60 -10.90
CA MET A 152 -0.34 13.89 -9.52
C MET A 152 -0.60 15.39 -9.29
N ALA A 153 0.24 16.25 -9.85
CA ALA A 153 0.04 17.71 -9.76
C ALA A 153 -1.23 18.16 -10.51
N LYS A 154 -1.52 17.55 -11.65
CA LYS A 154 -2.71 17.86 -12.47
C LYS A 154 -3.99 17.26 -11.89
N ASN A 155 -3.90 16.05 -11.33
CA ASN A 155 -5.04 15.23 -10.92
C ASN A 155 -4.93 14.76 -9.44
N PRO A 156 -4.68 15.65 -8.45
CA PRO A 156 -4.37 15.26 -7.07
C PRO A 156 -5.48 14.48 -6.36
N GLY A 157 -6.73 14.67 -6.79
CA GLY A 157 -7.90 13.95 -6.26
C GLY A 157 -8.06 12.53 -6.77
N SER A 158 -7.24 12.09 -7.75
CA SER A 158 -7.30 10.75 -8.32
C SER A 158 -6.41 9.73 -7.61
N TYR A 159 -5.57 10.18 -6.69
CA TYR A 159 -4.56 9.37 -5.99
C TYR A 159 -4.88 9.19 -4.52
N THR A 160 -4.56 8.02 -3.98
CA THR A 160 -4.75 7.73 -2.55
C THR A 160 -3.90 8.64 -1.67
N PRO A 161 -4.36 8.98 -0.45
CA PRO A 161 -3.60 9.87 0.45
C PRO A 161 -2.19 9.36 0.78
N TRP A 162 -2.07 8.08 1.15
CA TRP A 162 -0.78 7.47 1.49
C TRP A 162 0.19 7.41 0.34
N PHE A 163 -0.31 7.21 -0.90
CA PHE A 163 0.56 7.23 -2.09
C PHE A 163 1.15 8.62 -2.32
N LYS A 164 0.36 9.68 -2.19
CA LYS A 164 0.87 11.07 -2.31
C LYS A 164 1.96 11.35 -1.29
N ILE A 165 1.75 10.95 -0.02
CA ILE A 165 2.73 11.12 1.06
C ILE A 165 4.02 10.35 0.75
N ALA A 166 3.90 9.05 0.43
CA ALA A 166 5.04 8.21 0.11
C ALA A 166 5.84 8.73 -1.08
N PHE A 167 5.13 9.16 -2.13
CA PHE A 167 5.75 9.73 -3.34
C PHE A 167 6.53 11.01 -3.03
N GLU A 168 5.93 11.97 -2.32
CA GLU A 168 6.59 13.22 -1.93
C GLU A 168 7.84 12.98 -1.08
N MET A 169 7.77 12.03 -0.13
CA MET A 169 8.91 11.70 0.73
C MET A 169 10.03 10.99 -0.04
N TYR A 170 9.67 10.09 -0.96
CA TYR A 170 10.64 9.35 -1.77
C TYR A 170 11.35 10.22 -2.80
N ALA A 171 10.62 11.15 -3.42
CA ALA A 171 11.14 12.04 -4.47
C ALA A 171 12.02 13.20 -3.93
N LYS A 172 12.02 13.45 -2.60
CA LYS A 172 12.88 14.49 -2.02
C LYS A 172 14.36 14.10 -2.15
N PRO A 173 15.23 15.01 -2.61
CA PRO A 173 16.67 14.77 -2.57
C PRO A 173 17.12 14.49 -1.13
N ARG A 174 17.92 13.46 -0.97
CA ARG A 174 18.59 13.15 0.31
C ARG A 174 19.88 13.93 0.44
#